data_dc7416267209e708968ebea24e2a97fb
#
_entry.id   dc7416267209e708968ebea24e2a97fb
#
_cell.length_a   1.000
_cell.length_b   1.000
_cell.length_c   1.000
_cell.angle_alpha   90.00
_cell.angle_beta   90.00
_cell.angle_gamma   90.00
#
_symmetry.space_group_name_H-M   'P 1'
#
loop_
_entity.id
_entity.type
_entity.pdbx_description
1 polymer ?
#
loop_
_entity_poly.entity_id
_entity_poly.type
_entity_poly.pdbx_seq_one_letter_code
_entity_poly.pdbx_strand_id
1 'polypeptide(L)'
;MNRCLIIADAIRARGGTPELVLGVASAEVLSHVRNAGYACRQLDPAARFDAGQVLLDAHSAVFDLSHRETRAHLASAQDMLRASRAAGARTLLIDAKGEECLSALSAMETDILAIPYAGAESEQVLPGAKVDVRGLQYFALAHEYLDDTYTARDTPKIATKILVTAGGSDPVGLTEFFLDVLELIHDPLEIRIVIGPGFRSSQARTIASRAERMPHNTELVNAPENLADEIFRADLALSASGLTKYELAFAGTPSVLLSIDENHDIANRPFAALGSCVDAGRFDAANPVAVRDLVATLIRDPVHRRIMATAGPAAIDGRGTQRLLDLLDG
;
A
#
# COMPACT_ATOMS: atom_id res chain seq x y z
N MET A 1 2.68 -3.20 -7.48
CA MET A 1 3.61 -4.37 -7.48
C MET A 1 3.60 -5.13 -6.17
N ASN A 2 3.80 -4.53 -5.00
CA ASN A 2 3.80 -5.26 -3.71
C ASN A 2 2.55 -6.13 -3.52
N ARG A 3 1.36 -5.62 -3.80
CA ARG A 3 0.12 -6.42 -3.69
C ARG A 3 0.11 -7.64 -4.61
N CYS A 4 0.64 -7.54 -5.83
CA CYS A 4 0.76 -8.70 -6.72
C CYS A 4 1.70 -9.76 -6.14
N LEU A 5 2.81 -9.36 -5.51
CA LEU A 5 3.71 -10.28 -4.83
C LEU A 5 3.06 -10.94 -3.62
N ILE A 6 2.32 -10.18 -2.80
CA ILE A 6 1.54 -10.70 -1.66
C ILE A 6 0.57 -11.80 -2.11
N ILE A 7 -0.16 -11.55 -3.20
CA ILE A 7 -1.11 -12.52 -3.76
C ILE A 7 -0.36 -13.73 -4.33
N ALA A 8 0.76 -13.51 -5.02
CA ALA A 8 1.58 -14.58 -5.57
C ALA A 8 2.17 -15.48 -4.46
N ASP A 9 2.66 -14.89 -3.37
CA ASP A 9 3.14 -15.63 -2.19
C ASP A 9 2.03 -16.50 -1.59
N ALA A 10 0.83 -15.94 -1.46
CA ALA A 10 -0.31 -16.67 -0.93
C ALA A 10 -0.80 -17.79 -1.87
N ILE A 11 -0.75 -17.60 -3.19
CA ILE A 11 -1.01 -18.67 -4.18
C ILE A 11 0.05 -19.77 -4.06
N ARG A 12 1.33 -19.41 -3.94
CA ARG A 12 2.42 -20.37 -3.75
C ARG A 12 2.25 -21.17 -2.46
N ALA A 13 1.86 -20.53 -1.38
CA ALA A 13 1.60 -21.18 -0.09
C ALA A 13 0.45 -22.21 -0.17
N ARG A 14 -0.49 -22.04 -1.11
CA ARG A 14 -1.56 -23.00 -1.42
C ARG A 14 -1.13 -24.08 -2.42
N GLY A 15 0.14 -24.12 -2.84
CA GLY A 15 0.68 -25.08 -3.81
C GLY A 15 0.49 -24.68 -5.27
N GLY A 16 0.03 -23.47 -5.54
CA GLY A 16 -0.08 -22.94 -6.90
C GLY A 16 1.29 -22.46 -7.45
N THR A 17 1.35 -22.25 -8.77
CA THR A 17 2.54 -21.78 -9.48
C THR A 17 2.25 -20.42 -10.14
N PRO A 18 2.37 -19.31 -9.41
CA PRO A 18 2.10 -17.99 -9.97
C PRO A 18 3.20 -17.54 -10.93
N GLU A 19 2.79 -16.93 -12.02
CA GLU A 19 3.63 -16.19 -12.96
C GLU A 19 3.19 -14.73 -12.98
N LEU A 20 4.14 -13.77 -12.91
CA LEU A 20 3.84 -12.37 -12.98
C LEU A 20 3.98 -11.84 -14.41
N VAL A 21 2.94 -11.18 -14.88
CA VAL A 21 2.93 -10.49 -16.16
C VAL A 21 2.90 -8.99 -15.91
N LEU A 22 3.95 -8.29 -16.31
CA LEU A 22 4.11 -6.87 -16.11
C LEU A 22 3.92 -6.11 -17.42
N GLY A 23 3.23 -4.99 -17.36
CA GLY A 23 3.17 -4.03 -18.46
C GLY A 23 4.52 -3.31 -18.61
N VAL A 24 4.52 -1.99 -18.56
CA VAL A 24 5.76 -1.22 -18.52
C VAL A 24 6.38 -1.34 -17.13
N ALA A 25 7.59 -1.89 -17.06
CA ALA A 25 8.31 -2.05 -15.80
C ALA A 25 9.80 -1.67 -15.99
N SER A 26 10.38 -1.01 -14.97
CA SER A 26 11.81 -0.72 -14.96
C SER A 26 12.64 -1.99 -14.70
N ALA A 27 13.94 -1.93 -15.02
CA ALA A 27 14.86 -3.04 -14.78
C ALA A 27 14.91 -3.43 -13.29
N GLU A 28 14.80 -2.44 -12.40
CA GLU A 28 14.79 -2.65 -10.94
C GLU A 28 13.53 -3.43 -10.51
N VAL A 29 12.37 -3.10 -11.06
CA VAL A 29 11.11 -3.80 -10.80
C VAL A 29 11.19 -5.25 -11.26
N LEU A 30 11.69 -5.49 -12.48
CA LEU A 30 11.90 -6.84 -13.01
C LEU A 30 12.89 -7.63 -12.15
N SER A 31 13.98 -7.01 -11.73
CA SER A 31 14.97 -7.62 -10.84
C SER A 31 14.36 -7.99 -9.49
N HIS A 32 13.57 -7.10 -8.90
CA HIS A 32 12.90 -7.35 -7.63
C HIS A 32 11.96 -8.55 -7.70
N VAL A 33 11.13 -8.66 -8.74
CA VAL A 33 10.22 -9.81 -8.94
C VAL A 33 11.01 -11.12 -9.11
N ARG A 34 12.10 -11.10 -9.90
CA ARG A 34 12.94 -12.28 -10.10
C ARG A 34 13.67 -12.70 -8.83
N ASN A 35 14.16 -11.73 -8.05
CA ASN A 35 14.81 -11.99 -6.75
C ASN A 35 13.83 -12.59 -5.74
N ALA A 36 12.55 -12.24 -5.81
CA ALA A 36 11.48 -12.89 -5.05
C ALA A 36 11.17 -14.33 -5.53
N GLY A 37 11.89 -14.82 -6.55
CA GLY A 37 11.78 -16.19 -7.05
C GLY A 37 10.55 -16.44 -7.95
N TYR A 38 10.04 -15.38 -8.62
CA TYR A 38 8.91 -15.51 -9.53
C TYR A 38 9.32 -15.50 -11.01
N ALA A 39 8.70 -16.36 -11.81
CA ALA A 39 8.70 -16.22 -13.26
C ALA A 39 8.01 -14.88 -13.60
N CYS A 40 8.64 -14.12 -14.49
CA CYS A 40 8.18 -12.80 -14.85
C CYS A 40 8.31 -12.58 -16.35
N ARG A 41 7.22 -12.19 -16.99
CA ARG A 41 7.17 -11.71 -18.37
C ARG A 41 6.88 -10.21 -18.39
N GLN A 42 7.52 -9.53 -19.32
CA GLN A 42 7.17 -8.15 -19.64
C GLN A 42 6.40 -8.12 -20.96
N LEU A 43 5.27 -7.43 -20.97
CA LEU A 43 4.50 -7.20 -22.17
C LEU A 43 5.18 -6.11 -23.00
N ASP A 44 5.23 -6.31 -24.30
CA ASP A 44 5.60 -5.23 -25.22
C ASP A 44 4.39 -4.30 -25.39
N PRO A 45 4.50 -3.01 -25.02
CA PRO A 45 3.40 -2.06 -25.18
C PRO A 45 2.95 -1.85 -26.62
N ALA A 46 3.82 -2.17 -27.59
CA ALA A 46 3.55 -2.05 -29.02
C ALA A 46 2.99 -3.34 -29.64
N ALA A 47 3.09 -4.47 -28.94
CA ALA A 47 2.59 -5.75 -29.44
C ALA A 47 1.11 -5.93 -29.04
N ARG A 48 0.31 -6.51 -29.97
CA ARG A 48 -1.00 -7.03 -29.58
C ARG A 48 -0.81 -8.16 -28.57
N PHE A 49 -1.54 -8.08 -27.48
CA PHE A 49 -1.54 -9.14 -26.47
C PHE A 49 -2.04 -10.45 -27.09
N ASP A 50 -1.16 -11.43 -27.17
CA ASP A 50 -1.52 -12.78 -27.55
C ASP A 50 -1.80 -13.64 -26.32
N ALA A 51 -3.08 -13.75 -26.00
CA ALA A 51 -3.55 -14.51 -24.85
C ALA A 51 -3.18 -15.98 -24.91
N GLY A 52 -3.10 -16.56 -26.09
CA GLY A 52 -2.72 -17.96 -26.26
C GLY A 52 -1.29 -18.25 -25.83
N GLN A 53 -0.39 -17.26 -25.92
CA GLN A 53 1.00 -17.40 -25.46
C GLN A 53 1.20 -17.15 -23.97
N VAL A 54 0.33 -16.35 -23.36
CA VAL A 54 0.53 -15.92 -21.96
C VAL A 54 -0.31 -16.74 -20.97
N LEU A 55 -1.43 -17.31 -21.43
CA LEU A 55 -2.42 -17.95 -20.56
C LEU A 55 -2.53 -19.47 -20.77
N LEU A 56 -1.56 -20.08 -21.44
CA LEU A 56 -1.48 -21.53 -21.58
C LEU A 56 -1.55 -22.17 -20.18
N ASP A 57 -2.64 -22.88 -19.91
CA ASP A 57 -2.89 -23.64 -18.68
C ASP A 57 -3.15 -22.81 -17.39
N ALA A 58 -3.41 -21.50 -17.49
CA ALA A 58 -3.77 -20.71 -16.33
C ALA A 58 -5.21 -21.01 -15.88
N HIS A 59 -5.39 -21.51 -14.63
CA HIS A 59 -6.70 -21.73 -14.03
C HIS A 59 -7.36 -20.44 -13.55
N SER A 60 -6.54 -19.46 -13.14
CA SER A 60 -7.00 -18.15 -12.69
C SER A 60 -6.06 -17.03 -13.11
N ALA A 61 -6.60 -15.82 -13.22
CA ALA A 61 -5.84 -14.62 -13.57
C ALA A 61 -6.24 -13.46 -12.65
N VAL A 62 -5.24 -12.83 -12.02
CA VAL A 62 -5.43 -11.68 -11.15
C VAL A 62 -4.91 -10.43 -11.83
N PHE A 63 -5.76 -9.41 -11.93
CA PHE A 63 -5.46 -8.12 -12.53
C PHE A 63 -5.42 -7.05 -11.44
N ASP A 64 -4.26 -6.42 -11.24
CA ASP A 64 -4.11 -5.26 -10.37
C ASP A 64 -3.99 -4.00 -11.22
N LEU A 65 -5.10 -3.26 -11.35
CA LEU A 65 -5.20 -2.05 -12.17
C LEU A 65 -5.19 -0.77 -11.34
N SER A 66 -4.82 -0.86 -10.08
CA SER A 66 -4.89 0.27 -9.14
C SER A 66 -3.86 1.36 -9.39
N HIS A 67 -2.88 1.15 -10.25
CA HIS A 67 -1.83 2.13 -10.50
C HIS A 67 -2.22 3.12 -11.60
N ARG A 68 -1.89 4.40 -11.40
CA ARG A 68 -2.21 5.50 -12.32
C ARG A 68 -1.72 5.27 -13.76
N GLU A 69 -0.55 4.66 -13.93
CA GLU A 69 0.00 4.32 -15.25
C GLU A 69 -0.78 3.19 -15.94
N THR A 70 -1.43 2.33 -15.18
CA THR A 70 -2.26 1.24 -15.73
C THR A 70 -3.46 1.81 -16.48
N ARG A 71 -3.96 2.99 -16.12
CA ARG A 71 -5.07 3.67 -16.81
C ARG A 71 -4.75 3.99 -18.27
N ALA A 72 -3.50 4.30 -18.58
CA ALA A 72 -3.05 4.54 -19.97
C ALA A 72 -3.14 3.27 -20.84
N HIS A 73 -3.26 2.09 -20.22
CA HIS A 73 -3.26 0.79 -20.88
C HIS A 73 -4.57 0.00 -20.67
N LEU A 74 -5.67 0.68 -20.33
CA LEU A 74 -6.97 0.03 -20.05
C LEU A 74 -7.47 -0.84 -21.20
N ALA A 75 -7.28 -0.44 -22.46
CA ALA A 75 -7.67 -1.24 -23.62
C ALA A 75 -6.94 -2.59 -23.65
N SER A 76 -5.63 -2.59 -23.39
CA SER A 76 -4.84 -3.81 -23.29
C SER A 76 -5.29 -4.69 -22.12
N ALA A 77 -5.61 -4.09 -20.97
CA ALA A 77 -6.14 -4.81 -19.81
C ALA A 77 -7.51 -5.45 -20.11
N GLN A 78 -8.39 -4.77 -20.85
CA GLN A 78 -9.67 -5.32 -21.30
C GLN A 78 -9.48 -6.52 -22.23
N ASP A 79 -8.55 -6.42 -23.18
CA ASP A 79 -8.23 -7.52 -24.11
C ASP A 79 -7.65 -8.72 -23.36
N MET A 80 -6.76 -8.50 -22.39
CA MET A 80 -6.22 -9.54 -21.52
C MET A 80 -7.30 -10.22 -20.69
N LEU A 81 -8.22 -9.45 -20.12
CA LEU A 81 -9.33 -9.97 -19.31
C LEU A 81 -10.26 -10.85 -20.14
N ARG A 82 -10.66 -10.38 -21.34
CA ARG A 82 -11.49 -11.16 -22.28
C ARG A 82 -10.80 -12.45 -22.69
N ALA A 83 -9.51 -12.35 -22.98
CA ALA A 83 -8.72 -13.50 -23.41
C ALA A 83 -8.54 -14.53 -22.28
N SER A 84 -8.32 -14.10 -21.04
CA SER A 84 -8.26 -14.97 -19.87
C SER A 84 -9.57 -15.75 -19.69
N ARG A 85 -10.70 -15.05 -19.79
CA ARG A 85 -12.02 -15.68 -19.70
C ARG A 85 -12.30 -16.64 -20.86
N ALA A 86 -11.91 -16.26 -22.08
CA ALA A 86 -12.06 -17.13 -23.25
C ALA A 86 -11.21 -18.41 -23.13
N ALA A 87 -10.07 -18.34 -22.44
CA ALA A 87 -9.25 -19.51 -22.10
C ALA A 87 -9.79 -20.32 -20.92
N GLY A 88 -10.90 -19.91 -20.30
CA GLY A 88 -11.52 -20.59 -19.16
C GLY A 88 -10.93 -20.24 -17.80
N ALA A 89 -10.00 -19.28 -17.73
CA ALA A 89 -9.43 -18.84 -16.47
C ALA A 89 -10.44 -18.02 -15.67
N ARG A 90 -10.54 -18.28 -14.37
CA ARG A 90 -11.32 -17.45 -13.43
C ARG A 90 -10.60 -16.13 -13.18
N THR A 91 -11.30 -15.01 -13.29
CA THR A 91 -10.69 -13.68 -13.25
C THR A 91 -11.03 -12.92 -11.99
N LEU A 92 -10.00 -12.36 -11.34
CA LEU A 92 -10.10 -11.40 -10.24
C LEU A 92 -9.52 -10.06 -10.71
N LEU A 93 -10.35 -9.02 -10.71
CA LEU A 93 -9.93 -7.66 -10.96
C LEU A 93 -9.88 -6.90 -9.63
N ILE A 94 -8.74 -6.32 -9.30
CA ILE A 94 -8.55 -5.46 -8.14
C ILE A 94 -8.38 -4.03 -8.62
N ASP A 95 -9.24 -3.14 -8.15
CA ASP A 95 -9.23 -1.74 -8.57
C ASP A 95 -8.98 -0.76 -7.43
N ALA A 96 -8.45 0.40 -7.82
CA ALA A 96 -8.37 1.56 -6.96
C ALA A 96 -9.69 2.33 -6.95
N LYS A 97 -10.02 2.88 -5.80
CA LYS A 97 -11.15 3.78 -5.60
C LYS A 97 -11.01 5.04 -6.47
N GLY A 98 -12.10 5.44 -7.13
CA GLY A 98 -12.19 6.72 -7.84
C GLY A 98 -13.10 6.65 -9.08
N GLU A 99 -13.83 7.75 -9.36
CA GLU A 99 -14.81 7.82 -10.45
C GLU A 99 -14.24 7.52 -11.84
N GLU A 100 -12.99 7.96 -12.11
CA GLU A 100 -12.34 7.71 -13.40
C GLU A 100 -12.00 6.23 -13.62
N CYS A 101 -11.66 5.49 -12.56
CA CYS A 101 -11.45 4.05 -12.64
C CYS A 101 -12.77 3.32 -12.83
N LEU A 102 -13.78 3.69 -12.05
CA LEU A 102 -15.10 3.06 -12.07
C LEU A 102 -15.78 3.18 -13.41
N SER A 103 -15.71 4.35 -14.08
CA SER A 103 -16.31 4.55 -15.41
C SER A 103 -15.62 3.70 -16.48
N ALA A 104 -14.32 3.50 -16.41
CA ALA A 104 -13.57 2.63 -17.32
C ALA A 104 -13.86 1.15 -17.09
N LEU A 105 -14.10 0.76 -15.83
CA LEU A 105 -14.40 -0.62 -15.43
C LEU A 105 -15.80 -1.08 -15.79
N SER A 106 -16.76 -0.15 -15.96
CA SER A 106 -18.14 -0.49 -16.35
C SER A 106 -18.22 -1.28 -17.67
N ALA A 107 -17.17 -1.24 -18.47
CA ALA A 107 -17.01 -2.02 -19.72
C ALA A 107 -16.20 -3.31 -19.54
N MET A 108 -15.70 -3.61 -18.34
CA MET A 108 -14.88 -4.79 -18.07
C MET A 108 -15.72 -5.90 -17.46
N GLU A 109 -15.87 -7.00 -18.19
CA GLU A 109 -16.49 -8.20 -17.65
C GLU A 109 -15.43 -9.03 -16.89
N THR A 110 -15.65 -9.25 -15.59
CA THR A 110 -14.80 -10.08 -14.73
C THR A 110 -15.64 -11.07 -13.93
N ASP A 111 -15.05 -12.16 -13.46
CA ASP A 111 -15.76 -13.05 -12.54
C ASP A 111 -15.86 -12.41 -11.14
N ILE A 112 -14.75 -11.81 -10.68
CA ILE A 112 -14.67 -11.17 -9.37
C ILE A 112 -14.11 -9.76 -9.53
N LEU A 113 -14.79 -8.76 -8.99
CA LEU A 113 -14.28 -7.41 -8.77
C LEU A 113 -14.03 -7.22 -7.28
N ALA A 114 -12.82 -6.81 -6.91
CA ALA A 114 -12.47 -6.46 -5.54
C ALA A 114 -12.06 -4.99 -5.45
N ILE A 115 -12.70 -4.23 -4.55
CA ILE A 115 -12.35 -2.84 -4.22
C ILE A 115 -11.99 -2.79 -2.72
N PRO A 116 -10.75 -3.17 -2.35
CA PRO A 116 -10.36 -3.45 -0.97
C PRO A 116 -9.95 -2.18 -0.20
N TYR A 117 -10.76 -1.13 -0.26
CA TYR A 117 -10.45 0.17 0.34
C TYR A 117 -11.55 0.67 1.26
N ALA A 118 -11.18 1.51 2.22
CA ALA A 118 -12.13 2.15 3.12
C ALA A 118 -13.17 2.98 2.35
N GLY A 119 -14.44 2.80 2.68
CA GLY A 119 -15.58 3.50 2.10
C GLY A 119 -15.98 3.01 0.71
N ALA A 120 -15.35 1.97 0.17
CA ALA A 120 -15.76 1.38 -1.10
C ALA A 120 -17.15 0.74 -1.04
N GLU A 121 -17.61 0.35 0.14
CA GLU A 121 -18.92 -0.26 0.38
C GLU A 121 -20.07 0.69 0.05
N SER A 122 -19.83 2.00 0.15
CA SER A 122 -20.84 3.03 -0.16
C SER A 122 -20.88 3.47 -1.62
N GLU A 123 -19.96 2.97 -2.46
CA GLU A 123 -19.90 3.31 -3.87
C GLU A 123 -20.90 2.51 -4.70
N GLN A 124 -21.30 3.06 -5.86
CA GLN A 124 -22.22 2.40 -6.77
C GLN A 124 -21.64 1.04 -7.25
N VAL A 125 -22.47 0.00 -7.21
CA VAL A 125 -22.12 -1.31 -7.79
C VAL A 125 -22.02 -1.18 -9.30
N LEU A 126 -20.91 -1.69 -9.85
CA LEU A 126 -20.66 -1.66 -11.29
C LEU A 126 -21.24 -2.89 -11.98
N PRO A 127 -21.88 -2.73 -13.13
CA PRO A 127 -22.27 -3.87 -13.96
C PRO A 127 -21.02 -4.54 -14.56
N GLY A 128 -21.05 -5.87 -14.70
CA GLY A 128 -20.01 -6.61 -15.41
C GLY A 128 -19.22 -7.60 -14.54
N ALA A 129 -19.29 -7.52 -13.21
CA ALA A 129 -18.74 -8.52 -12.32
C ALA A 129 -19.83 -9.53 -11.92
N LYS A 130 -19.47 -10.83 -11.84
CA LYS A 130 -20.38 -11.83 -11.28
C LYS A 130 -20.42 -11.75 -9.75
N VAL A 131 -19.27 -11.43 -9.14
CA VAL A 131 -19.09 -11.20 -7.71
C VAL A 131 -18.41 -9.86 -7.52
N ASP A 132 -19.01 -8.97 -6.73
CA ASP A 132 -18.45 -7.65 -6.38
C ASP A 132 -18.21 -7.64 -4.86
N VAL A 133 -16.95 -7.52 -4.45
CA VAL A 133 -16.53 -7.50 -3.05
C VAL A 133 -15.78 -6.22 -2.72
N ARG A 134 -16.11 -5.61 -1.58
CA ARG A 134 -15.65 -4.28 -1.23
C ARG A 134 -15.28 -4.16 0.24
N GLY A 135 -14.40 -3.20 0.52
CA GLY A 135 -14.01 -2.84 1.87
C GLY A 135 -12.74 -3.52 2.37
N LEU A 136 -12.31 -3.06 3.53
CA LEU A 136 -11.03 -3.41 4.14
C LEU A 136 -10.87 -4.89 4.47
N GLN A 137 -11.95 -5.60 4.63
CA GLN A 137 -11.94 -7.05 4.86
C GLN A 137 -11.31 -7.85 3.70
N TYR A 138 -11.15 -7.22 2.52
CA TYR A 138 -10.50 -7.79 1.34
C TYR A 138 -9.12 -7.18 1.07
N PHE A 139 -8.61 -6.33 1.98
CA PHE A 139 -7.28 -5.77 1.81
C PHE A 139 -6.21 -6.86 1.88
N ALA A 140 -5.40 -6.96 0.81
CA ALA A 140 -4.30 -7.91 0.76
C ALA A 140 -3.13 -7.42 1.62
N LEU A 141 -2.93 -8.08 2.75
CA LEU A 141 -1.82 -7.85 3.67
C LEU A 141 -0.76 -8.92 3.47
N ALA A 142 0.51 -8.53 3.55
CA ALA A 142 1.63 -9.46 3.44
C ALA A 142 1.70 -10.39 4.67
N HIS A 143 2.17 -11.61 4.46
CA HIS A 143 2.14 -12.65 5.50
C HIS A 143 3.02 -12.30 6.71
N GLU A 144 4.09 -11.55 6.53
CA GLU A 144 4.97 -11.11 7.61
C GLU A 144 4.26 -10.28 8.68
N TYR A 145 3.17 -9.57 8.33
CA TYR A 145 2.36 -8.87 9.32
C TYR A 145 1.53 -9.81 10.21
N LEU A 146 1.33 -11.05 9.77
CA LEU A 146 0.53 -12.06 10.46
C LEU A 146 1.36 -12.96 11.37
N ASP A 147 2.65 -12.66 11.54
CA ASP A 147 3.54 -13.42 12.41
C ASP A 147 3.13 -13.24 13.88
N ASP A 148 2.94 -14.35 14.59
CA ASP A 148 2.52 -14.39 16.00
C ASP A 148 3.55 -13.74 16.95
N THR A 149 4.75 -13.43 16.47
CA THR A 149 5.76 -12.70 17.25
C THR A 149 5.37 -11.24 17.49
N TYR A 150 4.53 -10.68 16.62
CA TYR A 150 4.00 -9.33 16.79
C TYR A 150 2.80 -9.35 17.74
N THR A 151 3.04 -8.93 18.97
CA THR A 151 2.00 -8.83 19.99
C THR A 151 1.49 -7.40 20.13
N ALA A 152 0.26 -7.25 20.61
CA ALA A 152 -0.28 -5.94 20.99
C ALA A 152 0.65 -5.28 22.01
N ARG A 153 1.00 -4.01 21.77
CA ARG A 153 1.94 -3.26 22.60
C ARG A 153 1.23 -2.31 23.55
N ASP A 154 1.84 -2.12 24.69
CA ASP A 154 1.42 -1.02 25.57
C ASP A 154 1.71 0.32 24.91
N THR A 155 0.77 1.24 24.99
CA THR A 155 0.96 2.61 24.54
C THR A 155 1.79 3.37 25.57
N PRO A 156 3.03 3.81 25.28
CA PRO A 156 3.87 4.52 26.21
C PRO A 156 3.27 5.89 26.55
N LYS A 157 3.59 6.44 27.74
CA LYS A 157 3.12 7.79 28.13
C LYS A 157 3.58 8.87 27.15
N ILE A 158 4.84 8.76 26.70
CA ILE A 158 5.45 9.63 25.69
C ILE A 158 5.89 8.73 24.54
N ALA A 159 5.50 9.06 23.31
CA ALA A 159 5.99 8.38 22.12
C ALA A 159 7.41 8.86 21.81
N THR A 160 8.36 7.97 21.79
CA THR A 160 9.76 8.30 21.48
C THR A 160 10.25 7.65 20.20
N LYS A 161 9.65 6.55 19.78
CA LYS A 161 10.03 5.80 18.57
C LYS A 161 9.17 6.24 17.40
N ILE A 162 9.78 7.02 16.52
CA ILE A 162 9.09 7.59 15.36
C ILE A 162 9.53 6.87 14.09
N LEU A 163 8.56 6.40 13.31
CA LEU A 163 8.79 5.87 11.97
C LEU A 163 8.45 6.95 10.93
N VAL A 164 9.34 7.16 9.96
CA VAL A 164 9.09 7.98 8.78
C VAL A 164 9.09 7.08 7.55
N THR A 165 8.00 7.05 6.81
CA THR A 165 7.89 6.27 5.57
C THR A 165 7.02 6.96 4.55
N ALA A 166 7.56 7.21 3.37
CA ALA A 166 6.84 7.81 2.24
C ALA A 166 6.54 6.79 1.12
N GLY A 167 6.47 5.50 1.49
CA GLY A 167 6.26 4.42 0.55
C GLY A 167 7.49 4.06 -0.27
N GLY A 168 7.28 3.50 -1.47
CA GLY A 168 8.37 2.91 -2.26
C GLY A 168 9.30 3.89 -2.95
N SER A 169 8.87 5.13 -3.24
CA SER A 169 9.64 6.04 -4.12
C SER A 169 9.65 7.51 -3.71
N ASP A 170 8.78 7.94 -2.82
CA ASP A 170 8.64 9.35 -2.37
C ASP A 170 8.73 10.38 -3.51
N PRO A 171 7.77 10.42 -4.44
CA PRO A 171 7.88 11.23 -5.65
C PRO A 171 7.82 12.74 -5.40
N VAL A 172 7.34 13.17 -4.24
CA VAL A 172 7.10 14.59 -3.90
C VAL A 172 8.06 15.13 -2.83
N GLY A 173 8.95 14.29 -2.26
CA GLY A 173 9.87 14.71 -1.20
C GLY A 173 9.24 14.79 0.19
N LEU A 174 8.24 13.96 0.45
CA LEU A 174 7.52 13.95 1.71
C LEU A 174 8.42 13.57 2.90
N THR A 175 9.41 12.70 2.69
CA THR A 175 10.39 12.34 3.71
C THR A 175 11.16 13.57 4.19
N GLU A 176 11.62 14.43 3.28
CA GLU A 176 12.35 15.66 3.64
C GLU A 176 11.45 16.61 4.42
N PHE A 177 10.18 16.75 4.03
CA PHE A 177 9.19 17.54 4.78
C PHE A 177 8.99 17.00 6.21
N PHE A 178 8.90 15.69 6.40
CA PHE A 178 8.80 15.11 7.74
C PHE A 178 10.05 15.36 8.58
N LEU A 179 11.24 15.42 7.96
CA LEU A 179 12.44 15.84 8.67
C LEU A 179 12.35 17.31 9.12
N ASP A 180 11.81 18.22 8.28
CA ASP A 180 11.58 19.62 8.69
C ASP A 180 10.63 19.69 9.89
N VAL A 181 9.59 18.86 9.91
CA VAL A 181 8.64 18.76 11.05
C VAL A 181 9.34 18.26 12.31
N LEU A 182 10.14 17.21 12.20
CA LEU A 182 10.79 16.58 13.37
C LEU A 182 11.94 17.41 13.93
N GLU A 183 12.67 18.17 13.11
CA GLU A 183 13.69 19.12 13.56
C GLU A 183 13.14 20.18 14.51
N LEU A 184 11.84 20.50 14.41
CA LEU A 184 11.15 21.48 15.27
C LEU A 184 10.63 20.88 16.58
N ILE A 185 10.81 19.58 16.82
CA ILE A 185 10.38 18.91 18.06
C ILE A 185 11.55 18.91 19.05
N HIS A 186 11.30 19.27 20.30
CA HIS A 186 12.32 19.38 21.33
C HIS A 186 12.45 18.12 22.20
N ASP A 187 11.45 17.22 22.18
CA ASP A 187 11.53 15.96 22.91
C ASP A 187 12.58 15.05 22.24
N PRO A 188 13.41 14.33 23.01
CA PRO A 188 14.36 13.40 22.43
C PRO A 188 13.63 12.23 21.75
N LEU A 189 13.95 11.99 20.48
CA LEU A 189 13.30 10.96 19.66
C LEU A 189 14.33 9.95 19.13
N GLU A 190 13.86 8.72 18.95
CA GLU A 190 14.48 7.70 18.10
C GLU A 190 13.73 7.66 16.77
N ILE A 191 14.35 8.13 15.72
CA ILE A 191 13.72 8.26 14.39
C ILE A 191 14.29 7.18 13.48
N ARG A 192 13.41 6.40 12.86
CA ARG A 192 13.77 5.46 11.79
C ARG A 192 13.13 5.94 10.50
N ILE A 193 13.98 6.11 9.47
CA ILE A 193 13.57 6.62 8.16
C ILE A 193 13.70 5.50 7.15
N VAL A 194 12.59 5.05 6.60
CA VAL A 194 12.58 4.02 5.55
C VAL A 194 12.83 4.64 4.19
N ILE A 195 13.90 4.22 3.54
CA ILE A 195 14.23 4.54 2.15
C ILE A 195 13.74 3.39 1.27
N GLY A 196 12.68 3.61 0.52
CA GLY A 196 12.11 2.60 -0.37
C GLY A 196 12.99 2.33 -1.61
N PRO A 197 12.79 1.19 -2.28
CA PRO A 197 13.63 0.76 -3.40
C PRO A 197 13.55 1.65 -4.64
N GLY A 198 12.52 2.48 -4.76
CA GLY A 198 12.32 3.43 -5.87
C GLY A 198 12.79 4.85 -5.58
N PHE A 199 13.46 5.11 -4.45
CA PHE A 199 14.04 6.43 -4.18
C PHE A 199 15.19 6.73 -5.14
N ARG A 200 15.25 7.96 -5.64
CA ARG A 200 16.38 8.39 -6.44
C ARG A 200 17.64 8.46 -5.56
N SER A 201 18.79 8.03 -6.09
CA SER A 201 20.05 8.03 -5.35
C SER A 201 20.45 9.43 -4.83
N SER A 202 20.09 10.52 -5.52
CA SER A 202 20.31 11.88 -5.05
C SER A 202 19.46 12.20 -3.82
N GLN A 203 18.20 11.83 -3.83
CA GLN A 203 17.26 12.01 -2.73
C GLN A 203 17.71 11.22 -1.49
N ALA A 204 18.05 9.93 -1.66
CA ALA A 204 18.56 9.12 -0.58
C ALA A 204 19.81 9.72 0.09
N ARG A 205 20.75 10.27 -0.71
CA ARG A 205 21.94 10.97 -0.19
C ARG A 205 21.60 12.25 0.59
N THR A 206 20.65 13.04 0.09
CA THR A 206 20.17 14.25 0.79
C THR A 206 19.58 13.89 2.14
N ILE A 207 18.71 12.89 2.19
CA ILE A 207 18.08 12.40 3.42
C ILE A 207 19.15 11.87 4.39
N ALA A 208 20.14 11.10 3.91
CA ALA A 208 21.22 10.58 4.73
C ALA A 208 22.03 11.73 5.38
N SER A 209 22.43 12.71 4.60
CA SER A 209 23.16 13.88 5.11
C SER A 209 22.35 14.72 6.09
N ARG A 210 21.03 14.75 5.96
CA ARG A 210 20.14 15.42 6.94
C ARG A 210 20.02 14.60 8.20
N ALA A 211 19.83 13.28 8.09
CA ALA A 211 19.69 12.37 9.22
C ALA A 211 20.89 12.48 10.19
N GLU A 212 22.11 12.59 9.65
CA GLU A 212 23.34 12.76 10.45
C GLU A 212 23.36 14.06 11.28
N ARG A 213 22.59 15.08 10.87
CA ARG A 213 22.54 16.41 11.52
C ARG A 213 21.31 16.63 12.36
N MET A 214 20.37 15.68 12.38
CA MET A 214 19.16 15.76 13.18
C MET A 214 19.49 15.89 14.68
N PRO A 215 18.75 16.69 15.44
CA PRO A 215 18.92 16.80 16.89
C PRO A 215 18.44 15.55 17.65
N HIS A 216 18.10 14.50 16.95
CA HIS A 216 17.52 13.24 17.44
C HIS A 216 18.39 12.05 17.08
N ASN A 217 18.20 10.92 17.76
CA ASN A 217 18.82 9.67 17.38
C ASN A 217 18.13 9.15 16.09
N THR A 218 18.78 9.32 14.93
CA THR A 218 18.18 9.08 13.64
C THR A 218 18.93 7.99 12.87
N GLU A 219 18.20 6.99 12.39
CA GLU A 219 18.72 5.85 11.64
C GLU A 219 17.99 5.70 10.30
N LEU A 220 18.75 5.43 9.23
CA LEU A 220 18.20 5.07 7.92
C LEU A 220 18.04 3.56 7.79
N VAL A 221 16.88 3.16 7.32
CA VAL A 221 16.53 1.79 7.00
C VAL A 221 16.37 1.66 5.49
N ASN A 222 17.37 1.13 4.83
CA ASN A 222 17.38 1.03 3.37
C ASN A 222 16.67 -0.24 2.92
N ALA A 223 15.56 -0.08 2.19
CA ALA A 223 14.78 -1.15 1.58
C ALA A 223 14.65 -2.38 2.50
N PRO A 224 14.02 -2.24 3.68
CA PRO A 224 13.94 -3.35 4.63
C PRO A 224 13.30 -4.57 3.98
N GLU A 225 13.84 -5.74 4.26
CA GLU A 225 13.25 -7.01 3.81
C GLU A 225 11.87 -7.20 4.45
N ASN A 226 11.72 -6.77 5.70
CA ASN A 226 10.47 -6.81 6.45
C ASN A 226 10.13 -5.41 7.00
N LEU A 227 9.15 -4.74 6.36
CA LEU A 227 8.67 -3.45 6.84
C LEU A 227 7.84 -3.58 8.12
N ALA A 228 7.27 -4.75 8.39
CA ALA A 228 6.47 -4.99 9.59
C ALA A 228 7.30 -4.74 10.87
N ASP A 229 8.57 -5.15 10.91
CA ASP A 229 9.45 -4.89 12.06
C ASP A 229 9.53 -3.40 12.41
N GLU A 230 9.66 -2.55 11.41
CA GLU A 230 9.73 -1.10 11.60
C GLU A 230 8.37 -0.52 12.06
N ILE A 231 7.29 -1.00 11.48
CA ILE A 231 5.93 -0.58 11.80
C ILE A 231 5.56 -1.00 13.23
N PHE A 232 5.79 -2.26 13.58
CA PHE A 232 5.47 -2.75 14.93
C PHE A 232 6.39 -2.17 16.01
N ARG A 233 7.58 -1.70 15.68
CA ARG A 233 8.50 -1.04 16.61
C ARG A 233 8.05 0.38 16.96
N ALA A 234 7.41 1.11 16.05
CA ALA A 234 7.18 2.55 16.16
C ALA A 234 6.02 2.90 17.12
N ASP A 235 6.18 3.90 17.97
CA ASP A 235 5.12 4.44 18.83
C ASP A 235 4.17 5.37 18.06
N LEU A 236 4.69 6.00 16.98
CA LEU A 236 3.98 6.90 16.08
C LEU A 236 4.67 6.87 14.71
N ALA A 237 3.90 6.88 13.64
CA ALA A 237 4.42 6.95 12.28
C ALA A 237 4.01 8.25 11.58
N LEU A 238 4.92 8.80 10.77
CA LEU A 238 4.66 9.85 9.79
C LEU A 238 4.72 9.22 8.41
N SER A 239 3.62 9.23 7.67
CA SER A 239 3.55 8.46 6.43
C SER A 239 2.79 9.18 5.31
N ALA A 240 3.09 8.78 4.07
CA ALA A 240 2.21 9.06 2.96
C ALA A 240 0.90 8.27 3.10
N SER A 241 -0.19 8.82 2.55
CA SER A 241 -1.52 8.18 2.57
C SER A 241 -1.69 7.06 1.53
N GLY A 242 -0.60 6.36 1.17
CA GLY A 242 -0.60 5.21 0.26
C GLY A 242 -1.08 3.91 0.91
N LEU A 243 -0.63 2.77 0.38
CA LEU A 243 -1.02 1.44 0.92
C LEU A 243 -0.47 1.18 2.33
N THR A 244 0.68 1.73 2.68
CA THR A 244 1.30 1.58 4.00
C THR A 244 0.40 2.04 5.15
N LYS A 245 -0.56 2.94 4.91
CA LYS A 245 -1.54 3.32 5.93
C LYS A 245 -2.37 2.15 6.45
N TYR A 246 -2.67 1.18 5.59
CA TYR A 246 -3.43 -0.03 5.97
C TYR A 246 -2.57 -0.99 6.78
N GLU A 247 -1.28 -1.07 6.46
CA GLU A 247 -0.28 -1.85 7.21
C GLU A 247 -0.10 -1.26 8.62
N LEU A 248 0.05 0.07 8.72
CA LEU A 248 0.09 0.81 9.99
C LEU A 248 -1.17 0.60 10.82
N ALA A 249 -2.34 0.67 10.18
CA ALA A 249 -3.61 0.44 10.84
C ALA A 249 -3.73 -0.99 11.39
N PHE A 250 -3.40 -2.00 10.57
CA PHE A 250 -3.41 -3.40 11.00
C PHE A 250 -2.49 -3.63 12.21
N ALA A 251 -1.29 -3.07 12.19
CA ALA A 251 -0.33 -3.18 13.28
C ALA A 251 -0.74 -2.40 14.54
N GLY A 252 -1.81 -1.60 14.48
CA GLY A 252 -2.19 -0.71 15.58
C GLY A 252 -1.16 0.40 15.84
N THR A 253 -0.38 0.79 14.83
CA THR A 253 0.60 1.87 14.93
C THR A 253 -0.08 3.20 14.60
N PRO A 254 -0.26 4.11 15.58
CA PRO A 254 -0.82 5.42 15.35
C PRO A 254 -0.04 6.17 14.28
N SER A 255 -0.71 6.90 13.40
CA SER A 255 -0.03 7.58 12.30
C SER A 255 -0.59 8.96 11.98
N VAL A 256 0.30 9.84 11.50
CA VAL A 256 -0.03 11.10 10.85
C VAL A 256 0.20 10.92 9.36
N LEU A 257 -0.82 11.15 8.56
CA LEU A 257 -0.79 10.91 7.12
C LEU A 257 -0.85 12.22 6.35
N LEU A 258 -0.02 12.34 5.32
CA LEU A 258 -0.10 13.39 4.30
C LEU A 258 -0.40 12.77 2.94
N SER A 259 -1.36 13.36 2.24
CA SER A 259 -1.73 12.94 0.89
C SER A 259 -0.85 13.63 -0.15
N ILE A 260 -0.29 12.85 -1.08
CA ILE A 260 0.65 13.37 -2.09
C ILE A 260 -0.05 14.12 -3.22
N ASP A 261 -1.33 13.85 -3.44
CA ASP A 261 -2.18 14.52 -4.43
C ASP A 261 -3.67 14.45 -4.02
N GLU A 262 -4.54 15.01 -4.85
CA GLU A 262 -5.98 15.08 -4.60
C GLU A 262 -6.65 13.70 -4.57
N ASN A 263 -6.23 12.77 -5.42
CA ASN A 263 -6.79 11.41 -5.44
C ASN A 263 -6.49 10.66 -4.14
N HIS A 264 -5.26 10.83 -3.63
CA HIS A 264 -4.89 10.28 -2.33
C HIS A 264 -5.66 10.94 -1.19
N ASP A 265 -5.92 12.25 -1.26
CA ASP A 265 -6.72 12.97 -0.27
C ASP A 265 -8.18 12.47 -0.23
N ILE A 266 -8.82 12.35 -1.40
CA ILE A 266 -10.17 11.80 -1.51
C ILE A 266 -10.22 10.37 -0.94
N ALA A 267 -9.27 9.51 -1.30
CA ALA A 267 -9.20 8.13 -0.82
C ALA A 267 -8.84 8.03 0.67
N ASN A 268 -8.18 9.06 1.23
CA ASN A 268 -7.78 9.06 2.63
C ASN A 268 -8.91 9.43 3.60
N ARG A 269 -9.86 10.28 3.19
CA ARG A 269 -10.95 10.75 4.06
C ARG A 269 -11.77 9.63 4.70
N PRO A 270 -12.30 8.64 3.95
CA PRO A 270 -13.03 7.53 4.56
C PRO A 270 -12.12 6.62 5.40
N PHE A 271 -10.82 6.54 5.09
CA PHE A 271 -9.87 5.81 5.93
C PHE A 271 -9.61 6.54 7.26
N ALA A 272 -9.39 7.85 7.23
CA ALA A 272 -9.19 8.65 8.44
C ALA A 272 -10.41 8.60 9.38
N ALA A 273 -11.62 8.48 8.83
CA ALA A 273 -12.85 8.31 9.61
C ALA A 273 -12.87 7.03 10.47
N LEU A 274 -12.01 6.05 10.20
CA LEU A 274 -11.83 4.85 11.05
C LEU A 274 -11.19 5.19 12.41
N GLY A 275 -10.49 6.34 12.51
CA GLY A 275 -9.84 6.77 13.73
C GLY A 275 -8.48 6.11 14.01
N SER A 276 -7.88 5.40 13.06
CA SER A 276 -6.54 4.78 13.19
C SER A 276 -5.40 5.74 12.86
N CYS A 277 -5.69 6.89 12.26
CA CYS A 277 -4.72 7.90 11.89
C CYS A 277 -5.28 9.31 12.08
N VAL A 278 -4.39 10.29 12.02
CA VAL A 278 -4.75 11.70 11.84
C VAL A 278 -4.39 12.10 10.41
N ASP A 279 -5.37 12.62 9.68
CA ASP A 279 -5.17 13.18 8.35
C ASP A 279 -4.64 14.61 8.47
N ALA A 280 -3.40 14.84 8.05
CA ALA A 280 -2.77 16.15 8.03
C ALA A 280 -3.00 16.92 6.70
N GLY A 281 -3.86 16.38 5.83
CA GLY A 281 -4.25 16.99 4.57
C GLY A 281 -3.28 16.69 3.41
N ARG A 282 -3.23 17.61 2.45
CA ARG A 282 -2.40 17.48 1.25
C ARG A 282 -1.02 18.09 1.46
N PHE A 283 -0.01 17.42 0.94
CA PHE A 283 1.39 17.86 1.02
C PHE A 283 1.62 19.26 0.44
N ASP A 284 1.02 19.58 -0.71
CA ASP A 284 1.18 20.88 -1.40
C ASP A 284 0.58 22.08 -0.63
N ALA A 285 -0.30 21.81 0.35
CA ALA A 285 -0.89 22.80 1.24
C ALA A 285 -0.41 22.68 2.69
N ALA A 286 0.45 21.69 2.99
CA ALA A 286 0.89 21.41 4.34
C ALA A 286 1.88 22.47 4.86
N ASN A 287 1.69 22.87 6.12
CA ASN A 287 2.61 23.77 6.84
C ASN A 287 3.40 22.95 7.86
N PRO A 288 4.76 22.94 7.82
CA PRO A 288 5.57 22.15 8.75
C PRO A 288 5.29 22.47 10.23
N VAL A 289 5.02 23.73 10.58
CA VAL A 289 4.73 24.14 11.97
C VAL A 289 3.40 23.56 12.44
N ALA A 290 2.37 23.59 11.59
CA ALA A 290 1.07 23.03 11.94
C ALA A 290 1.15 21.50 12.10
N VAL A 291 1.87 20.81 11.21
CA VAL A 291 2.09 19.35 11.30
C VAL A 291 2.94 19.03 12.53
N ARG A 292 3.96 19.85 12.86
CA ARG A 292 4.76 19.72 14.09
C ARG A 292 3.88 19.78 15.34
N ASP A 293 2.95 20.76 15.43
CA ASP A 293 2.08 20.91 16.57
C ASP A 293 1.17 19.69 16.76
N LEU A 294 0.67 19.14 15.66
CA LEU A 294 -0.10 17.92 15.63
C LEU A 294 0.73 16.71 16.13
N VAL A 295 1.94 16.53 15.60
CA VAL A 295 2.85 15.45 16.00
C VAL A 295 3.26 15.60 17.48
N ALA A 296 3.62 16.79 17.91
CA ALA A 296 3.98 17.07 19.31
C ALA A 296 2.83 16.79 20.29
N THR A 297 1.58 17.07 19.87
CA THR A 297 0.39 16.70 20.63
C THR A 297 0.26 15.18 20.75
N LEU A 298 0.35 14.46 19.65
CA LEU A 298 0.25 13.00 19.64
C LEU A 298 1.38 12.33 20.43
N ILE A 299 2.59 12.86 20.39
CA ILE A 299 3.71 12.36 21.21
C ILE A 299 3.33 12.30 22.70
N ARG A 300 2.60 13.30 23.21
CA ARG A 300 2.27 13.47 24.62
C ARG A 300 0.87 13.00 25.00
N ASP A 301 0.05 12.58 24.04
CA ASP A 301 -1.31 12.09 24.27
C ASP A 301 -1.42 10.56 24.10
N PRO A 302 -1.12 9.78 25.15
CA PRO A 302 -1.24 8.32 25.10
C PRO A 302 -2.69 7.84 24.98
N VAL A 303 -3.67 8.67 25.38
CA VAL A 303 -5.08 8.30 25.30
C VAL A 303 -5.51 8.28 23.83
N HIS A 304 -5.19 9.34 23.10
CA HIS A 304 -5.50 9.42 21.67
C HIS A 304 -4.76 8.32 20.89
N ARG A 305 -3.45 8.12 21.13
CA ARG A 305 -2.71 7.03 20.48
C ARG A 305 -3.28 5.65 20.77
N ARG A 306 -3.79 5.40 21.98
CA ARG A 306 -4.44 4.12 22.31
C ARG A 306 -5.74 3.92 21.53
N ILE A 307 -6.55 4.96 21.36
CA ILE A 307 -7.76 4.92 20.52
C ILE A 307 -7.36 4.55 19.09
N MET A 308 -6.35 5.23 18.52
CA MET A 308 -5.86 4.94 17.18
C MET A 308 -5.33 3.50 17.05
N ALA A 309 -4.57 3.03 18.04
CA ALA A 309 -3.98 1.69 18.05
C ALA A 309 -5.03 0.56 18.12
N THR A 310 -6.22 0.84 18.64
CA THR A 310 -7.32 -0.15 18.68
C THR A 310 -8.24 -0.08 17.47
N ALA A 311 -8.39 1.09 16.86
CA ALA A 311 -9.30 1.32 15.74
C ALA A 311 -8.84 0.59 14.45
N GLY A 312 -7.54 0.58 14.19
CA GLY A 312 -6.97 -0.05 12.99
C GLY A 312 -7.17 -1.56 12.94
N PRO A 313 -6.71 -2.33 13.94
CA PRO A 313 -6.91 -3.78 13.97
C PRO A 313 -8.38 -4.21 13.99
N ALA A 314 -9.27 -3.37 14.51
CA ALA A 314 -10.71 -3.62 14.47
C ALA A 314 -11.28 -3.51 13.05
N ALA A 315 -10.66 -2.72 12.18
CA ALA A 315 -11.11 -2.51 10.80
C ALA A 315 -10.44 -3.46 9.80
N ILE A 316 -9.22 -3.93 10.08
CA ILE A 316 -8.43 -4.79 9.17
C ILE A 316 -8.01 -6.05 9.94
N ASP A 317 -8.59 -7.18 9.58
CA ASP A 317 -8.36 -8.46 10.28
C ASP A 317 -7.22 -9.32 9.70
N GLY A 318 -6.53 -8.84 8.67
CA GLY A 318 -5.43 -9.53 8.02
C GLY A 318 -5.82 -10.70 7.09
N ARG A 319 -7.12 -11.03 6.98
CA ARG A 319 -7.59 -12.19 6.21
C ARG A 319 -8.00 -11.86 4.77
N GLY A 320 -7.73 -10.63 4.30
CA GLY A 320 -8.18 -10.18 2.99
C GLY A 320 -7.61 -11.00 1.84
N THR A 321 -6.32 -11.30 1.87
CA THR A 321 -5.67 -12.15 0.86
C THR A 321 -6.31 -13.53 0.80
N GLN A 322 -6.59 -14.14 1.95
CA GLN A 322 -7.24 -15.44 2.04
C GLN A 322 -8.63 -15.43 1.39
N ARG A 323 -9.46 -14.41 1.73
CA ARG A 323 -10.80 -14.25 1.16
C ARG A 323 -10.77 -14.07 -0.36
N LEU A 324 -9.80 -13.30 -0.89
CA LEU A 324 -9.67 -13.12 -2.32
C LEU A 324 -9.31 -14.43 -3.03
N LEU A 325 -8.42 -15.25 -2.44
CA LEU A 325 -8.07 -16.56 -2.98
C LEU A 325 -9.22 -17.56 -2.87
N ASP A 326 -9.97 -17.57 -1.77
CA ASP A 326 -11.17 -18.44 -1.62
C ASP A 326 -12.21 -18.13 -2.71
N LEU A 327 -12.36 -16.85 -3.07
CA LEU A 327 -13.21 -16.45 -4.19
C LEU A 327 -12.64 -16.90 -5.55
N LEU A 328 -11.33 -16.99 -5.70
CA LEU A 328 -10.69 -17.48 -6.92
C LEU A 328 -10.78 -19.01 -7.07
N ASP A 329 -10.75 -19.73 -5.98
CA ASP A 329 -10.78 -21.20 -5.97
C ASP A 329 -12.21 -21.75 -6.21
N GLY A 330 -13.24 -20.95 -5.96
CA GLY A 330 -14.63 -21.33 -6.28
C GLY A 330 -15.57 -21.39 -5.16
#